data_84678997bef9d454a151b6dbd4d0611b
#
_entry.id   84678997bef9d454a151b6dbd4d0611b
#
_cell.length_a   1.000
_cell.length_b   1.000
_cell.length_c   1.000
_cell.angle_alpha   90.00
_cell.angle_beta   90.00
_cell.angle_gamma   90.00
#
_symmetry.space_group_name_H-M   'P 1'
#
loop_
_entity.id
_entity.type
_entity.pdbx_description
1 polymer ?
#
loop_
_entity_poly.entity_id
_entity_poly.type
_entity_poly.pdbx_seq_one_letter_code
_entity_poly.pdbx_strand_id
1 'polypeptide(L)'
;MQLDLHAPLSAAGLLSIIVSVGTIVSSLLTPKLLRLFGTGKLVFISVALTAVASVGYGFSATFWMMCLFAIPMGIGAGAIDVSLNNFAAIHLESKHTSWLHASWGIGACLGPALFALSAFLGFGWRGAYELVALLLGVIAVMMLASLPIWKRREHLDGPQQSPASAPDISLRAALRVPGMKLSFWTFFFYSSLEISTSLWCGTYLVARGFEPEVGALAVSLMFASVMVGRILSGFFAIRFTDMRLVHAGIAIVVVGCMVLVLPLPLWVTPVCICLLGLGCAPVYPSLIHATPARFGEELSGRAISIQMAGSYLGSIIMPPAFGFVAGHFSVIVWPVALAIFVGSLLFCVCLLDYVTRKKLNNAFAAERIMDVLQQVKAMEEQRKRARRERRRLRRKQKRQKLLKSRGR
;
A
#
# COMPACT_ATOMS: atom_id res chain seq x y z
N MET A 1 -9.21 26.66 -0.10
CA MET A 1 -9.90 25.45 0.41
C MET A 1 -10.32 25.58 1.87
N GLN A 2 -9.39 25.78 2.83
CA GLN A 2 -9.74 25.93 4.26
C GLN A 2 -10.71 27.09 4.51
N LEU A 3 -10.42 28.26 3.97
CA LEU A 3 -11.27 29.44 4.10
C LEU A 3 -12.63 29.24 3.42
N ASP A 4 -12.66 28.66 2.23
CA ASP A 4 -13.88 28.47 1.45
C ASP A 4 -14.86 27.46 2.07
N LEU A 5 -14.34 26.51 2.83
CA LEU A 5 -15.13 25.44 3.48
C LEU A 5 -15.37 25.72 4.97
N HIS A 6 -14.92 26.89 5.47
CA HIS A 6 -14.98 27.26 6.89
C HIS A 6 -14.51 26.14 7.84
N ALA A 7 -13.48 25.36 7.40
CA ALA A 7 -13.00 24.20 8.14
C ALA A 7 -11.79 24.56 8.99
N PRO A 8 -11.69 24.08 10.25
CA PRO A 8 -10.50 24.27 11.07
C PRO A 8 -9.28 23.55 10.45
N LEU A 9 -8.06 24.01 10.74
CA LEU A 9 -6.83 23.42 10.19
C LEU A 9 -6.71 21.93 10.52
N SER A 10 -7.21 21.51 11.70
CA SER A 10 -7.27 20.09 12.13
C SER A 10 -8.17 19.22 11.27
N ALA A 11 -9.10 19.80 10.53
CA ALA A 11 -10.04 19.08 9.67
C ALA A 11 -9.33 18.36 8.51
N ALA A 12 -8.20 18.89 8.03
CA ALA A 12 -7.39 18.19 7.02
C ALA A 12 -6.90 16.84 7.49
N GLY A 13 -6.59 16.71 8.78
CA GLY A 13 -6.22 15.42 9.39
C GLY A 13 -7.36 14.40 9.37
N LEU A 14 -8.61 14.84 9.63
CA LEU A 14 -9.77 13.96 9.57
C LEU A 14 -10.00 13.40 8.17
N LEU A 15 -9.86 14.23 7.13
CA LEU A 15 -9.98 13.81 5.74
C LEU A 15 -8.95 12.71 5.40
N SER A 16 -7.69 12.93 5.79
CA SER A 16 -6.62 11.95 5.59
C SER A 16 -6.88 10.65 6.33
N ILE A 17 -7.42 10.69 7.53
CA ILE A 17 -7.79 9.50 8.31
C ILE A 17 -8.89 8.71 7.60
N ILE A 18 -9.96 9.38 7.11
CA ILE A 18 -11.06 8.72 6.39
C ILE A 18 -10.54 8.01 5.14
N VAL A 19 -9.74 8.71 4.31
CA VAL A 19 -9.13 8.10 3.12
C VAL A 19 -8.28 6.90 3.51
N SER A 20 -7.42 7.03 4.52
CA SER A 20 -6.50 5.99 4.94
C SER A 20 -7.21 4.76 5.51
N VAL A 21 -8.24 4.96 6.32
CA VAL A 21 -9.07 3.86 6.84
C VAL A 21 -9.78 3.15 5.69
N GLY A 22 -10.36 3.91 4.77
CA GLY A 22 -10.98 3.35 3.55
C GLY A 22 -10.00 2.52 2.74
N THR A 23 -8.77 3.02 2.56
CA THR A 23 -7.69 2.33 1.85
C THR A 23 -7.29 1.02 2.53
N ILE A 24 -7.11 1.01 3.85
CA ILE A 24 -6.76 -0.20 4.62
C ILE A 24 -7.88 -1.24 4.53
N VAL A 25 -9.13 -0.82 4.76
CA VAL A 25 -10.29 -1.72 4.70
C VAL A 25 -10.44 -2.31 3.31
N SER A 26 -10.36 -1.49 2.28
CA SER A 26 -10.44 -1.92 0.88
C SER A 26 -9.30 -2.88 0.53
N SER A 27 -8.06 -2.58 0.91
CA SER A 27 -6.92 -3.47 0.69
C SER A 27 -7.14 -4.86 1.28
N LEU A 28 -7.67 -4.94 2.51
CA LEU A 28 -7.97 -6.22 3.17
C LEU A 28 -9.14 -6.98 2.52
N LEU A 29 -10.07 -6.28 1.89
CA LEU A 29 -11.20 -6.86 1.17
C LEU A 29 -10.86 -7.26 -0.27
N THR A 30 -9.85 -6.65 -0.88
CA THR A 30 -9.48 -6.82 -2.29
C THR A 30 -9.31 -8.28 -2.72
N PRO A 31 -8.71 -9.21 -1.95
CA PRO A 31 -8.63 -10.61 -2.38
C PRO A 31 -9.99 -11.28 -2.60
N LYS A 32 -11.05 -10.82 -1.90
CA LYS A 32 -12.42 -11.29 -2.14
C LYS A 32 -13.02 -10.64 -3.38
N LEU A 33 -12.76 -9.35 -3.57
CA LEU A 33 -13.25 -8.58 -4.71
C LEU A 33 -12.60 -9.06 -6.02
N LEU A 34 -11.31 -9.40 -5.99
CA LEU A 34 -10.60 -9.99 -7.15
C LEU A 34 -11.27 -11.30 -7.62
N ARG A 35 -11.71 -12.14 -6.68
CA ARG A 35 -12.41 -13.38 -7.02
C ARG A 35 -13.79 -13.16 -7.61
N LEU A 36 -14.46 -12.06 -7.24
CA LEU A 36 -15.80 -11.74 -7.73
C LEU A 36 -15.76 -11.05 -9.10
N PHE A 37 -14.81 -10.16 -9.30
CA PHE A 37 -14.77 -9.27 -10.46
C PHE A 37 -13.64 -9.57 -11.45
N GLY A 38 -12.57 -10.25 -11.00
CA GLY A 38 -11.30 -10.34 -11.73
C GLY A 38 -10.50 -9.04 -11.63
N THR A 39 -9.24 -9.09 -12.05
CA THR A 39 -8.30 -7.95 -11.91
C THR A 39 -8.76 -6.74 -12.73
N GLY A 40 -9.00 -6.93 -14.02
CA GLY A 40 -9.31 -5.82 -14.94
C GLY A 40 -10.58 -5.05 -14.55
N LYS A 41 -11.67 -5.76 -14.20
CA LYS A 41 -12.92 -5.10 -13.78
C LYS A 41 -12.75 -4.39 -12.44
N LEU A 42 -12.03 -4.99 -11.48
CA LEU A 42 -11.84 -4.38 -10.17
C LEU A 42 -11.02 -3.10 -10.28
N VAL A 43 -9.96 -3.10 -11.09
CA VAL A 43 -9.15 -1.89 -11.34
C VAL A 43 -9.99 -0.82 -12.03
N PHE A 44 -10.79 -1.17 -13.05
CA PHE A 44 -11.71 -0.23 -13.69
C PHE A 44 -12.68 0.40 -12.68
N ILE A 45 -13.38 -0.42 -11.87
CA ILE A 45 -14.34 0.07 -10.87
C ILE A 45 -13.62 0.99 -9.87
N SER A 46 -12.43 0.64 -9.45
CA SER A 46 -11.66 1.41 -8.48
C SER A 46 -11.20 2.76 -9.04
N VAL A 47 -10.71 2.81 -10.28
CA VAL A 47 -10.35 4.05 -10.97
C VAL A 47 -11.58 4.94 -11.17
N ALA A 48 -12.70 4.36 -11.62
CA ALA A 48 -13.96 5.09 -11.76
C ALA A 48 -14.45 5.67 -10.42
N LEU A 49 -14.33 4.90 -9.34
CA LEU A 49 -14.70 5.32 -8.00
C LEU A 49 -13.84 6.51 -7.51
N THR A 50 -12.51 6.47 -7.76
CA THR A 50 -11.61 7.59 -7.42
C THR A 50 -11.87 8.81 -8.30
N ALA A 51 -12.22 8.62 -9.58
CA ALA A 51 -12.62 9.71 -10.47
C ALA A 51 -13.89 10.40 -9.96
N VAL A 52 -14.94 9.64 -9.61
CA VAL A 52 -16.18 10.16 -9.02
C VAL A 52 -15.89 10.89 -7.70
N ALA A 53 -15.03 10.35 -6.85
CA ALA A 53 -14.62 11.00 -5.62
C ALA A 53 -13.91 12.35 -5.87
N SER A 54 -13.05 12.41 -6.89
CA SER A 54 -12.37 13.65 -7.29
C SER A 54 -13.34 14.71 -7.82
N VAL A 55 -14.33 14.31 -8.63
CA VAL A 55 -15.45 15.17 -9.03
C VAL A 55 -16.16 15.70 -7.77
N GLY A 56 -16.52 14.80 -6.86
CA GLY A 56 -17.18 15.15 -5.61
C GLY A 56 -16.38 16.17 -4.78
N TYR A 57 -15.06 16.05 -4.75
CA TYR A 57 -14.20 17.06 -4.09
C TYR A 57 -14.30 18.42 -4.78
N GLY A 58 -14.24 18.49 -6.11
CA GLY A 58 -14.37 19.74 -6.87
C GLY A 58 -15.70 20.45 -6.61
N PHE A 59 -16.80 19.70 -6.52
CA PHE A 59 -18.14 20.23 -6.28
C PHE A 59 -18.53 20.36 -4.79
N SER A 60 -17.64 20.04 -3.86
CA SER A 60 -17.94 20.10 -2.42
C SER A 60 -18.17 21.55 -1.96
N ALA A 61 -19.37 21.83 -1.48
CA ALA A 61 -19.73 23.11 -0.86
C ALA A 61 -19.38 23.18 0.64
N THR A 62 -19.26 22.01 1.30
CA THR A 62 -18.96 21.91 2.73
C THR A 62 -17.86 20.89 2.99
N PHE A 63 -17.18 21.04 4.13
CA PHE A 63 -16.17 20.06 4.58
C PHE A 63 -16.75 18.64 4.73
N TRP A 64 -17.98 18.51 5.19
CA TRP A 64 -18.63 17.20 5.38
C TRP A 64 -18.91 16.48 4.04
N MET A 65 -19.20 17.24 2.96
CA MET A 65 -19.28 16.67 1.63
C MET A 65 -17.92 16.07 1.20
N MET A 66 -16.82 16.77 1.48
CA MET A 66 -15.50 16.22 1.22
C MET A 66 -15.24 14.93 2.02
N CYS A 67 -15.64 14.90 3.29
CA CYS A 67 -15.54 13.68 4.12
C CYS A 67 -16.33 12.52 3.52
N LEU A 68 -17.52 12.79 2.95
CA LEU A 68 -18.32 11.77 2.27
C LEU A 68 -17.59 11.21 1.05
N PHE A 69 -17.00 12.07 0.20
CA PHE A 69 -16.26 11.64 -0.98
C PHE A 69 -14.86 11.09 -0.65
N ALA A 70 -14.33 11.33 0.55
CA ALA A 70 -13.10 10.69 1.02
C ALA A 70 -13.24 9.16 1.19
N ILE A 71 -14.45 8.67 1.45
CA ILE A 71 -14.73 7.24 1.58
C ILE A 71 -14.49 6.50 0.25
N PRO A 72 -15.18 6.85 -0.86
CA PRO A 72 -14.93 6.21 -2.16
C PRO A 72 -13.49 6.45 -2.67
N MET A 73 -12.85 7.58 -2.36
CA MET A 73 -11.45 7.83 -2.66
C MET A 73 -10.54 6.78 -2.03
N GLY A 74 -10.68 6.55 -0.73
CA GLY A 74 -9.87 5.55 -0.01
C GLY A 74 -10.16 4.13 -0.48
N ILE A 75 -11.44 3.78 -0.68
CA ILE A 75 -11.83 2.44 -1.16
C ILE A 75 -11.21 2.15 -2.52
N GLY A 76 -11.28 3.10 -3.45
CA GLY A 76 -10.69 2.95 -4.78
C GLY A 76 -9.17 2.79 -4.71
N ALA A 77 -8.48 3.64 -3.95
CA ALA A 77 -7.03 3.61 -3.81
C ALA A 77 -6.52 2.25 -3.31
N GLY A 78 -7.08 1.71 -2.23
CA GLY A 78 -6.62 0.44 -1.67
C GLY A 78 -6.88 -0.77 -2.58
N ALA A 79 -8.00 -0.77 -3.32
CA ALA A 79 -8.31 -1.85 -4.25
C ALA A 79 -7.40 -1.85 -5.48
N ILE A 80 -7.06 -0.66 -6.03
CA ILE A 80 -6.08 -0.54 -7.13
C ILE A 80 -4.74 -1.09 -6.70
N ASP A 81 -4.22 -0.64 -5.55
CA ASP A 81 -2.90 -1.01 -5.07
C ASP A 81 -2.72 -2.52 -4.93
N VAL A 82 -3.62 -3.19 -4.20
CA VAL A 82 -3.53 -4.64 -4.01
C VAL A 82 -3.72 -5.38 -5.33
N SER A 83 -4.65 -4.93 -6.19
CA SER A 83 -4.95 -5.61 -7.45
C SER A 83 -3.78 -5.56 -8.42
N LEU A 84 -3.20 -4.37 -8.63
CA LEU A 84 -2.08 -4.20 -9.56
C LEU A 84 -0.80 -4.83 -9.03
N ASN A 85 -0.51 -4.69 -7.73
CA ASN A 85 0.65 -5.32 -7.10
C ASN A 85 0.57 -6.85 -7.15
N ASN A 86 -0.61 -7.43 -6.89
CA ASN A 86 -0.79 -8.88 -6.99
C ASN A 86 -0.64 -9.37 -8.44
N PHE A 87 -1.22 -8.66 -9.40
CA PHE A 87 -1.08 -8.98 -10.82
C PHE A 87 0.39 -8.88 -11.26
N ALA A 88 1.06 -7.79 -10.92
CA ALA A 88 2.46 -7.57 -11.28
C ALA A 88 3.38 -8.63 -10.65
N ALA A 89 3.16 -9.00 -9.39
CA ALA A 89 3.97 -9.98 -8.69
C ALA A 89 3.84 -11.41 -9.27
N ILE A 90 2.67 -11.76 -9.83
CA ILE A 90 2.42 -13.09 -10.40
C ILE A 90 2.79 -13.16 -11.88
N HIS A 91 2.48 -12.12 -12.66
CA HIS A 91 2.52 -12.18 -14.13
C HIS A 91 3.65 -11.37 -14.78
N LEU A 92 4.33 -10.52 -14.03
CA LEU A 92 5.36 -9.63 -14.57
C LEU A 92 6.71 -9.91 -13.92
N GLU A 93 7.78 -9.53 -14.62
CA GLU A 93 9.13 -9.58 -14.07
C GLU A 93 9.36 -8.44 -13.05
N SER A 94 10.31 -8.62 -12.13
CA SER A 94 10.68 -7.65 -11.08
C SER A 94 10.95 -6.24 -11.64
N LYS A 95 11.54 -6.12 -12.83
CA LYS A 95 11.76 -4.84 -13.49
C LYS A 95 10.47 -4.06 -13.75
N HIS A 96 9.41 -4.74 -14.17
CA HIS A 96 8.11 -4.11 -14.44
C HIS A 96 7.43 -3.66 -13.14
N THR A 97 7.55 -4.44 -12.06
CA THR A 97 7.07 -4.05 -10.73
C THR A 97 7.79 -2.78 -10.24
N SER A 98 9.11 -2.71 -10.42
CA SER A 98 9.89 -1.51 -10.08
C SER A 98 9.46 -0.28 -10.89
N TRP A 99 9.22 -0.43 -12.19
CA TRP A 99 8.75 0.67 -13.05
C TRP A 99 7.30 1.06 -12.79
N LEU A 100 6.44 0.11 -12.40
CA LEU A 100 5.09 0.41 -11.93
C LEU A 100 5.15 1.36 -10.72
N HIS A 101 6.03 1.06 -9.76
CA HIS A 101 6.23 1.92 -8.60
C HIS A 101 6.98 3.24 -8.92
N ALA A 102 7.80 3.29 -9.97
CA ALA A 102 8.37 4.55 -10.46
C ALA A 102 7.28 5.48 -11.01
N SER A 103 6.24 4.94 -11.66
CA SER A 103 5.10 5.71 -12.16
C SER A 103 4.32 6.40 -11.04
N TRP A 104 4.33 5.84 -9.82
CA TRP A 104 3.80 6.54 -8.63
C TRP A 104 4.50 7.89 -8.39
N GLY A 105 5.83 7.93 -8.58
CA GLY A 105 6.60 9.18 -8.45
C GLY A 105 6.16 10.25 -9.46
N ILE A 106 5.82 9.84 -10.70
CA ILE A 106 5.27 10.75 -11.71
C ILE A 106 3.93 11.33 -11.21
N GLY A 107 3.04 10.50 -10.69
CA GLY A 107 1.75 10.93 -10.12
C GLY A 107 1.93 11.89 -8.93
N ALA A 108 2.89 11.59 -8.06
CA ALA A 108 3.21 12.43 -6.89
C ALA A 108 3.73 13.82 -7.30
N CYS A 109 4.43 13.94 -8.44
CA CYS A 109 4.86 15.22 -9.01
C CYS A 109 3.72 15.92 -9.76
N LEU A 110 2.90 15.19 -10.50
CA LEU A 110 1.80 15.76 -11.29
C LEU A 110 0.71 16.36 -10.42
N GLY A 111 0.39 15.76 -9.26
CA GLY A 111 -0.64 16.26 -8.37
C GLY A 111 -0.44 17.74 -7.99
N PRO A 112 0.65 18.11 -7.30
CA PRO A 112 0.96 19.51 -6.97
C PRO A 112 1.06 20.42 -8.19
N ALA A 113 1.61 19.92 -9.32
CA ALA A 113 1.71 20.69 -10.55
C ALA A 113 0.33 21.06 -11.14
N LEU A 114 -0.63 20.13 -11.11
CA LEU A 114 -2.02 20.38 -11.52
C LEU A 114 -2.70 21.40 -10.61
N PHE A 115 -2.43 21.34 -9.30
CA PHE A 115 -2.93 22.34 -8.35
C PHE A 115 -2.36 23.74 -8.63
N ALA A 116 -1.05 23.83 -8.89
CA ALA A 116 -0.39 25.08 -9.26
C ALA A 116 -0.92 25.63 -10.58
N LEU A 117 -1.07 24.79 -11.61
CA LEU A 117 -1.64 25.15 -12.90
C LEU A 117 -3.09 25.68 -12.77
N SER A 118 -3.91 24.96 -12.02
CA SER A 118 -5.30 25.35 -11.77
C SER A 118 -5.39 26.70 -11.04
N ALA A 119 -4.52 26.94 -10.06
CA ALA A 119 -4.44 28.21 -9.37
C ALA A 119 -3.99 29.34 -10.30
N PHE A 120 -2.98 29.09 -11.14
CA PHE A 120 -2.49 30.06 -12.14
C PHE A 120 -3.57 30.43 -13.16
N LEU A 121 -4.38 29.46 -13.60
CA LEU A 121 -5.49 29.67 -14.52
C LEU A 121 -6.75 30.30 -13.85
N GLY A 122 -6.72 30.55 -12.55
CA GLY A 122 -7.83 31.16 -11.81
C GLY A 122 -8.94 30.20 -11.40
N PHE A 123 -8.81 28.88 -11.68
CA PHE A 123 -9.82 27.88 -11.31
C PHE A 123 -9.71 27.43 -9.83
N GLY A 124 -8.64 27.81 -9.14
CA GLY A 124 -8.42 27.49 -7.73
C GLY A 124 -8.29 25.98 -7.46
N TRP A 125 -8.50 25.57 -6.22
CA TRP A 125 -8.37 24.19 -5.81
C TRP A 125 -9.47 23.25 -6.35
N ARG A 126 -10.66 23.79 -6.64
CA ARG A 126 -11.76 23.03 -7.25
C ARG A 126 -11.41 22.56 -8.65
N GLY A 127 -10.92 23.46 -9.49
CA GLY A 127 -10.47 23.13 -10.84
C GLY A 127 -9.31 22.13 -10.85
N ALA A 128 -8.45 22.12 -9.82
CA ALA A 128 -7.42 21.10 -9.69
C ALA A 128 -8.02 19.69 -9.53
N TYR A 129 -9.04 19.54 -8.68
CA TYR A 129 -9.74 18.25 -8.54
C TYR A 129 -10.51 17.85 -9.80
N GLU A 130 -11.08 18.81 -10.53
CA GLU A 130 -11.74 18.56 -11.82
C GLU A 130 -10.73 18.07 -12.88
N LEU A 131 -9.55 18.68 -12.95
CA LEU A 131 -8.46 18.21 -13.83
C LEU A 131 -8.01 16.80 -13.46
N VAL A 132 -7.84 16.49 -12.18
CA VAL A 132 -7.52 15.14 -11.71
C VAL A 132 -8.65 14.17 -12.08
N ALA A 133 -9.89 14.55 -11.88
CA ALA A 133 -11.06 13.74 -12.24
C ALA A 133 -11.13 13.45 -13.74
N LEU A 134 -10.81 14.44 -14.58
CA LEU A 134 -10.75 14.27 -16.04
C LEU A 134 -9.67 13.23 -16.41
N LEU A 135 -8.46 13.34 -15.85
CA LEU A 135 -7.37 12.38 -16.10
C LEU A 135 -7.77 10.98 -15.65
N LEU A 136 -8.33 10.84 -14.45
CA LEU A 136 -8.82 9.55 -13.94
C LEU A 136 -9.97 9.01 -14.80
N GLY A 137 -10.84 9.87 -15.31
CA GLY A 137 -11.91 9.52 -16.25
C GLY A 137 -11.36 8.94 -17.56
N VAL A 138 -10.34 9.57 -18.14
CA VAL A 138 -9.63 9.06 -19.33
C VAL A 138 -9.01 7.69 -19.02
N ILE A 139 -8.35 7.53 -17.89
CA ILE A 139 -7.76 6.24 -17.47
C ILE A 139 -8.88 5.20 -17.28
N ALA A 140 -10.01 5.56 -16.67
CA ALA A 140 -11.16 4.65 -16.52
C ALA A 140 -11.69 4.16 -17.88
N VAL A 141 -11.82 5.06 -18.87
CA VAL A 141 -12.22 4.69 -20.24
C VAL A 141 -11.18 3.75 -20.87
N MET A 142 -9.90 4.04 -20.74
CA MET A 142 -8.83 3.16 -21.22
C MET A 142 -8.89 1.79 -20.54
N MET A 143 -9.13 1.74 -19.23
CA MET A 143 -9.30 0.49 -18.48
C MET A 143 -10.51 -0.29 -18.95
N LEU A 144 -11.64 0.39 -19.20
CA LEU A 144 -12.85 -0.23 -19.75
C LEU A 144 -12.57 -0.84 -21.13
N ALA A 145 -11.91 -0.10 -22.02
CA ALA A 145 -11.54 -0.57 -23.36
C ALA A 145 -10.56 -1.75 -23.32
N SER A 146 -9.69 -1.81 -22.28
CA SER A 146 -8.72 -2.90 -22.10
C SER A 146 -9.28 -4.18 -21.46
N LEU A 147 -10.53 -4.20 -20.99
CA LEU A 147 -11.14 -5.37 -20.32
C LEU A 147 -11.01 -6.68 -21.10
N PRO A 148 -11.15 -6.70 -22.46
CA PRO A 148 -10.96 -7.94 -23.23
C PRO A 148 -9.52 -8.50 -23.11
N ILE A 149 -8.52 -7.63 -23.00
CA ILE A 149 -7.10 -8.02 -22.86
C ILE A 149 -6.89 -8.72 -21.50
N TRP A 150 -7.45 -8.15 -20.42
CA TRP A 150 -7.39 -8.72 -19.08
C TRP A 150 -8.05 -10.10 -19.03
N LYS A 151 -9.24 -10.24 -19.60
CA LYS A 151 -9.94 -11.54 -19.69
C LYS A 151 -9.13 -12.57 -20.46
N ARG A 152 -8.54 -12.16 -21.62
CA ARG A 152 -7.72 -13.07 -22.42
C ARG A 152 -6.51 -13.56 -21.63
N ARG A 153 -5.87 -12.68 -20.85
CA ARG A 153 -4.73 -13.04 -20.01
C ARG A 153 -5.13 -14.02 -18.91
N GLU A 154 -6.20 -13.74 -18.19
CA GLU A 154 -6.75 -14.65 -17.17
C GLU A 154 -7.11 -16.03 -17.71
N HIS A 155 -7.52 -16.14 -18.98
CA HIS A 155 -7.78 -17.41 -19.66
C HIS A 155 -6.50 -18.15 -20.08
N LEU A 156 -5.46 -17.44 -20.50
CA LEU A 156 -4.19 -18.05 -20.91
C LEU A 156 -3.43 -18.63 -19.72
N ASP A 157 -3.55 -18.03 -18.55
CA ASP A 157 -2.89 -18.49 -17.32
C ASP A 157 -3.57 -19.75 -16.72
N GLY A 158 -4.71 -20.17 -17.31
CA GLY A 158 -5.45 -21.38 -16.93
C GLY A 158 -6.32 -21.23 -15.67
N PRO A 159 -7.20 -22.21 -15.38
CA PRO A 159 -8.14 -22.12 -14.27
C PRO A 159 -7.47 -22.09 -12.88
N GLN A 160 -6.24 -22.57 -12.76
CA GLN A 160 -5.52 -22.61 -11.48
C GLN A 160 -4.91 -21.27 -11.06
N GLN A 161 -4.58 -20.40 -12.01
CA GLN A 161 -3.99 -19.08 -11.75
C GLN A 161 -5.02 -17.93 -11.80
N SER A 162 -6.27 -18.23 -12.16
CA SER A 162 -7.32 -17.23 -12.14
C SER A 162 -7.62 -16.73 -10.71
N PRO A 163 -7.74 -15.42 -10.49
CA PRO A 163 -8.16 -14.87 -9.19
C PRO A 163 -9.48 -15.47 -8.68
N ALA A 164 -10.36 -15.89 -9.58
CA ALA A 164 -11.64 -16.50 -9.25
C ALA A 164 -11.50 -17.90 -8.61
N SER A 165 -10.45 -18.65 -8.94
CA SER A 165 -10.18 -19.99 -8.38
C SER A 165 -9.36 -19.94 -7.09
N ALA A 166 -8.76 -18.80 -6.76
CA ALA A 166 -7.97 -18.64 -5.54
C ALA A 166 -8.82 -18.96 -4.29
N PRO A 167 -8.29 -19.75 -3.34
CA PRO A 167 -9.03 -20.12 -2.14
C PRO A 167 -9.40 -18.91 -1.29
N ASP A 168 -10.62 -18.93 -0.68
CA ASP A 168 -11.03 -17.88 0.26
C ASP A 168 -10.33 -18.07 1.61
N ILE A 169 -9.09 -17.64 1.67
CA ILE A 169 -8.29 -17.73 2.88
C ILE A 169 -8.65 -16.55 3.78
N SER A 170 -9.17 -16.87 4.96
CA SER A 170 -9.52 -15.84 5.94
C SER A 170 -8.26 -15.11 6.46
N LEU A 171 -8.41 -13.84 6.84
CA LEU A 171 -7.31 -13.05 7.39
C LEU A 171 -6.63 -13.76 8.59
N ARG A 172 -7.44 -14.37 9.46
CA ARG A 172 -6.91 -15.14 10.63
C ARG A 172 -6.06 -16.33 10.20
N ALA A 173 -6.46 -17.03 9.16
CA ALA A 173 -5.70 -18.18 8.64
C ALA A 173 -4.39 -17.71 8.02
N ALA A 174 -4.42 -16.67 7.22
CA ALA A 174 -3.22 -16.08 6.60
C ALA A 174 -2.21 -15.61 7.66
N LEU A 175 -2.66 -14.94 8.72
CA LEU A 175 -1.78 -14.48 9.81
C LEU A 175 -1.13 -15.62 10.62
N ARG A 176 -1.59 -16.87 10.48
CA ARG A 176 -0.95 -18.05 11.07
C ARG A 176 0.16 -18.63 10.20
N VAL A 177 0.21 -18.25 8.93
CA VAL A 177 1.28 -18.70 8.02
C VAL A 177 2.62 -18.15 8.50
N PRO A 178 3.64 -18.99 8.65
CA PRO A 178 4.98 -18.57 9.06
C PRO A 178 5.51 -17.46 8.14
N GLY A 179 6.03 -16.38 8.72
CA GLY A 179 6.53 -15.21 8.00
C GLY A 179 5.49 -14.14 7.67
N MET A 180 4.17 -14.43 7.72
CA MET A 180 3.13 -13.47 7.34
C MET A 180 3.10 -12.23 8.25
N LYS A 181 3.20 -12.42 9.56
CA LYS A 181 3.28 -11.29 10.53
C LYS A 181 4.57 -10.50 10.34
N LEU A 182 5.67 -11.17 10.05
CA LEU A 182 6.94 -10.50 9.76
C LEU A 182 6.84 -9.67 8.49
N SER A 183 6.19 -10.19 7.46
CA SER A 183 5.93 -9.47 6.22
C SER A 183 5.10 -8.19 6.48
N PHE A 184 4.07 -8.24 7.32
CA PHE A 184 3.33 -7.06 7.77
C PHE A 184 4.26 -6.02 8.43
N TRP A 185 5.08 -6.43 9.40
CA TRP A 185 5.99 -5.54 10.11
C TRP A 185 7.11 -5.00 9.21
N THR A 186 7.57 -5.79 8.24
CA THR A 186 8.54 -5.34 7.23
C THR A 186 7.98 -4.14 6.45
N PHE A 187 6.76 -4.22 5.98
CA PHE A 187 6.12 -3.13 5.25
C PHE A 187 5.74 -1.96 6.14
N PHE A 188 5.36 -2.22 7.39
CA PHE A 188 5.13 -1.19 8.40
C PHE A 188 6.40 -0.34 8.61
N PHE A 189 7.54 -0.96 8.91
CA PHE A 189 8.77 -0.21 9.17
C PHE A 189 9.36 0.41 7.92
N TYR A 190 9.21 -0.23 6.76
CA TYR A 190 9.60 0.37 5.50
C TYR A 190 8.86 1.69 5.24
N SER A 191 7.54 1.68 5.32
CA SER A 191 6.74 2.86 5.07
C SER A 191 6.87 3.92 6.17
N SER A 192 7.10 3.49 7.40
CA SER A 192 7.48 4.40 8.49
C SER A 192 8.77 5.16 8.17
N LEU A 193 9.77 4.46 7.64
CA LEU A 193 11.05 5.05 7.23
C LEU A 193 10.88 6.01 6.04
N GLU A 194 10.26 5.55 4.93
CA GLU A 194 10.10 6.34 3.69
C GLU A 194 9.28 7.60 3.94
N ILE A 195 8.11 7.47 4.55
CA ILE A 195 7.19 8.60 4.76
C ILE A 195 7.69 9.56 5.85
N SER A 196 8.29 9.04 6.94
CA SER A 196 8.91 9.92 7.93
C SER A 196 10.10 10.68 7.34
N THR A 197 10.87 10.05 6.44
CA THR A 197 11.98 10.73 5.76
C THR A 197 11.45 11.87 4.90
N SER A 198 10.47 11.62 4.05
CA SER A 198 9.90 12.64 3.16
C SER A 198 9.23 13.78 3.93
N LEU A 199 8.61 13.50 5.07
CA LEU A 199 7.89 14.52 5.85
C LEU A 199 8.81 15.39 6.71
N TRP A 200 9.86 14.79 7.29
CA TRP A 200 10.67 15.45 8.31
C TRP A 200 12.05 15.93 7.83
N CYS A 201 12.54 15.47 6.65
CA CYS A 201 13.86 15.85 6.15
C CYS A 201 14.03 17.38 5.99
N GLY A 202 13.00 18.06 5.45
CA GLY A 202 13.04 19.52 5.29
C GLY A 202 13.11 20.25 6.62
N THR A 203 12.24 19.88 7.58
CA THR A 203 12.24 20.45 8.93
C THR A 203 13.57 20.20 9.66
N TYR A 204 14.16 19.02 9.47
CA TYR A 204 15.45 18.68 10.03
C TYR A 204 16.57 19.55 9.45
N LEU A 205 16.59 19.82 8.13
CA LEU A 205 17.59 20.70 7.53
C LEU A 205 17.48 22.11 8.10
N VAL A 206 16.27 22.66 8.18
CA VAL A 206 16.06 24.00 8.77
C VAL A 206 16.53 24.06 10.21
N ALA A 207 16.27 23.03 11.01
CA ALA A 207 16.77 22.93 12.37
C ALA A 207 18.32 22.79 12.46
N ARG A 208 18.96 22.31 11.38
CA ARG A 208 20.43 22.26 11.25
C ARG A 208 21.04 23.59 10.76
N GLY A 209 20.23 24.60 10.50
CA GLY A 209 20.68 25.93 10.10
C GLY A 209 20.67 26.21 8.58
N PHE A 210 20.00 25.35 7.80
CA PHE A 210 19.74 25.64 6.38
C PHE A 210 18.55 26.59 6.22
N GLU A 211 18.58 27.38 5.13
CA GLU A 211 17.44 28.20 4.75
C GLU A 211 16.19 27.35 4.46
N PRO A 212 14.97 27.87 4.74
CA PRO A 212 13.71 27.13 4.51
C PRO A 212 13.55 26.61 3.08
N GLU A 213 14.07 27.33 2.09
CA GLU A 213 14.03 26.96 0.67
C GLU A 213 14.85 25.69 0.41
N VAL A 214 16.00 25.55 1.08
CA VAL A 214 16.83 24.34 0.99
C VAL A 214 16.12 23.17 1.66
N GLY A 215 15.42 23.42 2.78
CA GLY A 215 14.55 22.41 3.42
C GLY A 215 13.45 21.92 2.49
N ALA A 216 12.75 22.80 1.80
CA ALA A 216 11.73 22.45 0.83
C ALA A 216 12.31 21.67 -0.38
N LEU A 217 13.49 22.10 -0.89
CA LEU A 217 14.19 21.40 -1.96
C LEU A 217 14.59 19.98 -1.55
N ALA A 218 14.97 19.77 -0.29
CA ALA A 218 15.35 18.45 0.20
C ALA A 218 14.22 17.42 0.11
N VAL A 219 12.96 17.84 0.37
CA VAL A 219 11.78 16.99 0.21
C VAL A 219 11.62 16.58 -1.27
N SER A 220 11.78 17.53 -2.18
CA SER A 220 11.74 17.25 -3.63
C SER A 220 12.87 16.32 -4.07
N LEU A 221 14.07 16.51 -3.55
CA LEU A 221 15.23 15.65 -3.83
C LEU A 221 15.01 14.23 -3.28
N MET A 222 14.39 14.09 -2.12
CA MET A 222 14.04 12.77 -1.56
C MET A 222 13.12 12.01 -2.53
N PHE A 223 12.01 12.61 -2.97
CA PHE A 223 11.09 11.96 -3.90
C PHE A 223 11.72 11.70 -5.28
N ALA A 224 12.51 12.66 -5.79
CA ALA A 224 13.26 12.46 -7.04
C ALA A 224 14.24 11.30 -6.92
N SER A 225 14.94 11.18 -5.79
CA SER A 225 15.86 10.06 -5.53
C SER A 225 15.15 8.71 -5.45
N VAL A 226 13.97 8.65 -4.81
CA VAL A 226 13.15 7.44 -4.80
C VAL A 226 12.69 7.08 -6.22
N MET A 227 12.24 8.04 -7.01
CA MET A 227 11.80 7.81 -8.40
C MET A 227 12.95 7.31 -9.27
N VAL A 228 14.07 8.01 -9.26
CA VAL A 228 15.28 7.61 -10.01
C VAL A 228 15.77 6.24 -9.56
N GLY A 229 15.82 6.01 -8.25
CA GLY A 229 16.21 4.72 -7.67
C GLY A 229 15.28 3.58 -8.10
N ARG A 230 13.97 3.81 -8.21
CA ARG A 230 12.99 2.80 -8.70
C ARG A 230 13.21 2.50 -10.20
N ILE A 231 13.52 3.51 -10.99
CA ILE A 231 13.89 3.30 -12.41
C ILE A 231 15.17 2.45 -12.51
N LEU A 232 16.21 2.84 -11.78
CA LEU A 232 17.49 2.12 -11.75
C LEU A 232 17.34 0.70 -11.21
N SER A 233 16.56 0.49 -10.16
CA SER A 233 16.30 -0.83 -9.59
C SER A 233 15.61 -1.76 -10.60
N GLY A 234 14.76 -1.24 -11.48
CA GLY A 234 14.18 -2.00 -12.57
C GLY A 234 15.24 -2.55 -13.54
N PHE A 235 16.27 -1.76 -13.88
CA PHE A 235 17.40 -2.25 -14.68
C PHE A 235 18.28 -3.25 -13.91
N PHE A 236 18.54 -2.99 -12.62
CA PHE A 236 19.30 -3.93 -11.80
C PHE A 236 18.56 -5.25 -11.55
N ALA A 237 17.24 -5.25 -11.51
CA ALA A 237 16.41 -6.45 -11.38
C ALA A 237 16.57 -7.44 -12.54
N ILE A 238 17.14 -7.03 -13.69
CA ILE A 238 17.50 -7.93 -14.79
C ILE A 238 18.65 -8.88 -14.40
N ARG A 239 19.55 -8.44 -13.52
CA ARG A 239 20.76 -9.20 -13.13
C ARG A 239 20.75 -9.69 -11.71
N PHE A 240 20.04 -9.02 -10.82
CA PHE A 240 20.04 -9.30 -9.39
C PHE A 240 18.67 -9.80 -8.92
N THR A 241 18.69 -10.71 -7.96
CA THR A 241 17.45 -11.19 -7.33
C THR A 241 16.83 -10.11 -6.46
N ASP A 242 15.51 -10.15 -6.28
CA ASP A 242 14.77 -9.21 -5.43
C ASP A 242 15.40 -9.03 -4.06
N MET A 243 15.82 -10.13 -3.42
CA MET A 243 16.42 -10.05 -2.08
C MET A 243 17.79 -9.39 -2.07
N ARG A 244 18.58 -9.51 -3.13
CA ARG A 244 19.85 -8.75 -3.23
C ARG A 244 19.58 -7.27 -3.36
N LEU A 245 18.57 -6.88 -4.13
CA LEU A 245 18.15 -5.48 -4.27
C LEU A 245 17.63 -4.92 -2.94
N VAL A 246 16.83 -5.70 -2.20
CA VAL A 246 16.34 -5.31 -0.86
C VAL A 246 17.51 -5.07 0.11
N HIS A 247 18.45 -6.03 0.21
CA HIS A 247 19.59 -5.87 1.12
C HIS A 247 20.51 -4.72 0.71
N ALA A 248 20.77 -4.54 -0.60
CA ALA A 248 21.56 -3.42 -1.09
C ALA A 248 20.89 -2.08 -0.76
N GLY A 249 19.58 -1.97 -0.98
CA GLY A 249 18.81 -0.78 -0.63
C GLY A 249 18.86 -0.46 0.87
N ILE A 250 18.62 -1.45 1.72
CA ILE A 250 18.71 -1.28 3.17
C ILE A 250 20.12 -0.88 3.60
N ALA A 251 21.16 -1.47 3.00
CA ALA A 251 22.57 -1.11 3.30
C ALA A 251 22.83 0.37 2.97
N ILE A 252 22.36 0.87 1.83
CA ILE A 252 22.47 2.29 1.46
C ILE A 252 21.75 3.17 2.49
N VAL A 253 20.54 2.79 2.93
CA VAL A 253 19.81 3.53 3.97
C VAL A 253 20.55 3.54 5.28
N VAL A 254 21.11 2.40 5.71
CA VAL A 254 21.93 2.31 6.95
C VAL A 254 23.12 3.26 6.88
N VAL A 255 23.84 3.28 5.76
CA VAL A 255 24.96 4.21 5.54
C VAL A 255 24.47 5.65 5.62
N GLY A 256 23.37 6.00 4.92
CA GLY A 256 22.78 7.34 4.99
C GLY A 256 22.41 7.76 6.42
N CYS A 257 21.78 6.87 7.19
CA CYS A 257 21.45 7.13 8.60
C CYS A 257 22.68 7.30 9.47
N MET A 258 23.71 6.45 9.32
CA MET A 258 24.95 6.55 10.08
C MET A 258 25.67 7.89 9.82
N VAL A 259 25.72 8.30 8.54
CA VAL A 259 26.36 9.56 8.14
C VAL A 259 25.58 10.77 8.71
N LEU A 260 24.25 10.71 8.79
CA LEU A 260 23.46 11.79 9.40
C LEU A 260 23.71 11.99 10.90
N VAL A 261 24.10 10.95 11.62
CA VAL A 261 24.40 11.03 13.06
C VAL A 261 25.79 11.63 13.30
N LEU A 262 26.71 11.56 12.34
CA LEU A 262 28.06 12.07 12.49
C LEU A 262 28.08 13.61 12.42
N PRO A 263 29.04 14.27 13.16
CA PRO A 263 29.20 15.71 13.11
C PRO A 263 29.94 16.15 11.82
N LEU A 264 29.34 15.90 10.69
CA LEU A 264 29.86 16.22 9.37
C LEU A 264 29.47 17.63 8.91
N PRO A 265 30.20 18.20 7.93
CA PRO A 265 29.85 19.47 7.33
C PRO A 265 28.39 19.48 6.83
N LEU A 266 27.71 20.62 6.97
CA LEU A 266 26.27 20.76 6.67
C LEU A 266 25.92 20.30 5.26
N TRP A 267 26.76 20.56 4.25
CA TRP A 267 26.53 20.20 2.85
C TRP A 267 26.39 18.68 2.62
N VAL A 268 26.85 17.84 3.55
CA VAL A 268 26.69 16.37 3.48
C VAL A 268 25.23 15.95 3.73
N THR A 269 24.47 16.73 4.49
CA THR A 269 23.08 16.37 4.87
C THR A 269 22.14 16.17 3.67
N PRO A 270 22.08 17.07 2.67
CA PRO A 270 21.27 16.84 1.45
C PRO A 270 21.68 15.58 0.68
N VAL A 271 22.99 15.30 0.63
CA VAL A 271 23.50 14.06 -0.01
C VAL A 271 22.98 12.81 0.72
N CYS A 272 22.99 12.84 2.06
CA CYS A 272 22.42 11.74 2.85
C CYS A 272 20.92 11.54 2.57
N ILE A 273 20.15 12.61 2.42
CA ILE A 273 18.72 12.52 2.08
C ILE A 273 18.53 11.85 0.71
N CYS A 274 19.36 12.20 -0.28
CA CYS A 274 19.35 11.51 -1.58
C CYS A 274 19.70 10.02 -1.44
N LEU A 275 20.69 9.67 -0.62
CA LEU A 275 21.05 8.27 -0.33
C LEU A 275 19.90 7.52 0.34
N LEU A 276 19.19 8.14 1.29
CA LEU A 276 18.00 7.54 1.91
C LEU A 276 16.93 7.23 0.86
N GLY A 277 16.64 8.18 -0.06
CA GLY A 277 15.68 7.97 -1.15
C GLY A 277 16.09 6.86 -2.10
N LEU A 278 17.35 6.88 -2.57
CA LEU A 278 17.89 5.84 -3.45
C LEU A 278 17.88 4.45 -2.80
N GLY A 279 18.19 4.38 -1.50
CA GLY A 279 18.19 3.12 -0.75
C GLY A 279 16.78 2.57 -0.49
N CYS A 280 15.81 3.43 -0.23
CA CYS A 280 14.40 3.03 -0.08
C CYS A 280 13.81 2.49 -1.39
N ALA A 281 14.27 2.99 -2.53
CA ALA A 281 13.67 2.76 -3.83
C ALA A 281 13.47 1.28 -4.22
N PRO A 282 14.48 0.38 -4.13
CA PRO A 282 14.34 -1.02 -4.52
C PRO A 282 13.57 -1.87 -3.51
N VAL A 283 13.46 -1.44 -2.25
CA VAL A 283 13.00 -2.30 -1.14
C VAL A 283 11.54 -2.71 -1.34
N TYR A 284 10.65 -1.74 -1.54
CA TYR A 284 9.22 -2.00 -1.63
C TYR A 284 8.84 -2.85 -2.85
N PRO A 285 9.20 -2.48 -4.10
CA PRO A 285 8.80 -3.26 -5.27
C PRO A 285 9.39 -4.66 -5.27
N SER A 286 10.63 -4.83 -4.82
CA SER A 286 11.26 -6.15 -4.74
C SER A 286 10.63 -7.04 -3.67
N LEU A 287 10.21 -6.49 -2.52
CA LEU A 287 9.48 -7.24 -1.50
C LEU A 287 8.10 -7.70 -1.99
N ILE A 288 7.38 -6.86 -2.73
CA ILE A 288 6.10 -7.20 -3.36
C ILE A 288 6.29 -8.31 -4.39
N HIS A 289 7.24 -8.14 -5.31
CA HIS A 289 7.51 -9.12 -6.37
C HIS A 289 7.93 -10.49 -5.79
N ALA A 290 8.68 -10.50 -4.70
CA ALA A 290 9.07 -11.75 -4.03
C ALA A 290 7.92 -12.45 -3.26
N THR A 291 6.74 -11.86 -3.14
CA THR A 291 5.64 -12.38 -2.32
C THR A 291 5.09 -13.72 -2.81
N PRO A 292 4.82 -13.94 -4.13
CA PRO A 292 4.36 -15.24 -4.61
C PRO A 292 5.39 -16.36 -4.37
N ALA A 293 6.67 -16.08 -4.56
CA ALA A 293 7.74 -17.04 -4.32
C ALA A 293 7.85 -17.44 -2.83
N ARG A 294 7.50 -16.54 -1.91
CA ARG A 294 7.56 -16.78 -0.46
C ARG A 294 6.36 -17.49 0.11
N PHE A 295 5.18 -17.11 -0.32
CA PHE A 295 3.92 -17.55 0.28
C PHE A 295 3.10 -18.47 -0.63
N GLY A 296 3.48 -18.60 -1.91
CA GLY A 296 2.72 -19.27 -2.95
C GLY A 296 1.76 -18.32 -3.66
N GLU A 297 1.45 -18.63 -4.92
CA GLU A 297 0.55 -17.80 -5.75
C GLU A 297 -0.86 -17.71 -5.15
N GLU A 298 -1.37 -18.82 -4.60
CA GLU A 298 -2.70 -18.88 -3.97
C GLU A 298 -2.86 -17.92 -2.78
N LEU A 299 -1.77 -17.67 -2.04
CA LEU A 299 -1.74 -16.77 -0.89
C LEU A 299 -1.29 -15.36 -1.24
N SER A 300 -0.75 -15.15 -2.44
CA SER A 300 -0.12 -13.90 -2.84
C SER A 300 -1.04 -12.69 -2.65
N GLY A 301 -2.25 -12.74 -3.17
CA GLY A 301 -3.20 -11.64 -3.03
C GLY A 301 -3.55 -11.33 -1.57
N ARG A 302 -3.63 -12.36 -0.71
CA ARG A 302 -3.88 -12.15 0.73
C ARG A 302 -2.62 -11.62 1.44
N ALA A 303 -1.45 -12.10 1.05
CA ALA A 303 -0.18 -11.64 1.62
C ALA A 303 0.07 -10.16 1.27
N ILE A 304 -0.10 -9.78 -0.01
CA ILE A 304 0.02 -8.39 -0.47
C ILE A 304 -1.00 -7.48 0.24
N SER A 305 -2.23 -7.94 0.42
CA SER A 305 -3.26 -7.22 1.18
C SER A 305 -2.82 -6.93 2.63
N ILE A 306 -2.16 -7.87 3.30
CA ILE A 306 -1.63 -7.70 4.66
C ILE A 306 -0.41 -6.76 4.66
N GLN A 307 0.46 -6.88 3.67
CA GLN A 307 1.62 -6.00 3.47
C GLN A 307 1.18 -4.55 3.27
N MET A 308 0.18 -4.31 2.41
CA MET A 308 -0.38 -2.98 2.19
C MET A 308 -0.98 -2.39 3.47
N ALA A 309 -1.74 -3.19 4.24
CA ALA A 309 -2.27 -2.74 5.52
C ALA A 309 -1.14 -2.34 6.49
N GLY A 310 -0.05 -3.09 6.53
CA GLY A 310 1.15 -2.74 7.31
C GLY A 310 1.77 -1.43 6.85
N SER A 311 1.94 -1.27 5.52
CA SER A 311 2.47 -0.06 4.90
C SER A 311 1.65 1.18 5.25
N TYR A 312 0.35 1.14 5.06
CA TYR A 312 -0.53 2.28 5.38
C TYR A 312 -0.54 2.61 6.88
N LEU A 313 -0.55 1.60 7.76
CA LEU A 313 -0.47 1.83 9.21
C LEU A 313 0.86 2.47 9.60
N GLY A 314 1.97 2.03 9.03
CA GLY A 314 3.29 2.65 9.24
C GLY A 314 3.33 4.11 8.82
N SER A 315 2.77 4.41 7.64
CA SER A 315 2.69 5.77 7.09
C SER A 315 1.82 6.73 7.90
N ILE A 316 0.76 6.22 8.52
CA ILE A 316 -0.19 7.06 9.27
C ILE A 316 0.27 7.27 10.72
N ILE A 317 0.86 6.25 11.34
CA ILE A 317 1.13 6.25 12.78
C ILE A 317 2.50 6.87 13.08
N MET A 318 3.54 6.47 12.33
CA MET A 318 4.91 6.78 12.75
C MET A 318 5.35 8.22 12.50
N PRO A 319 4.98 8.91 11.39
CA PRO A 319 5.34 10.31 11.22
C PRO A 319 4.74 11.25 12.28
N PRO A 320 3.44 11.15 12.65
CA PRO A 320 2.90 11.92 13.78
C PRO A 320 3.49 11.52 15.13
N ALA A 321 3.77 10.22 15.36
CA ALA A 321 4.41 9.76 16.58
C ALA A 321 5.80 10.39 16.75
N PHE A 322 6.59 10.46 15.65
CA PHE A 322 7.85 11.19 15.68
C PHE A 322 7.61 12.70 15.89
N GLY A 323 6.58 13.29 15.29
CA GLY A 323 6.21 14.69 15.52
C GLY A 323 5.97 15.02 17.00
N PHE A 324 5.32 14.11 17.72
CA PHE A 324 5.15 14.21 19.16
C PHE A 324 6.51 14.20 19.89
N VAL A 325 7.40 13.29 19.54
CA VAL A 325 8.76 13.23 20.09
C VAL A 325 9.55 14.49 19.77
N ALA A 326 9.51 14.95 18.53
CA ALA A 326 10.19 16.17 18.07
C ALA A 326 9.70 17.43 18.80
N GLY A 327 8.41 17.50 19.12
CA GLY A 327 7.83 18.59 19.89
C GLY A 327 8.28 18.66 21.36
N HIS A 328 8.64 17.51 21.95
CA HIS A 328 9.11 17.44 23.34
C HIS A 328 10.64 17.55 23.50
N PHE A 329 11.37 17.01 22.54
CA PHE A 329 12.84 17.00 22.60
C PHE A 329 13.46 17.97 21.59
N SER A 330 13.46 17.61 20.33
CA SER A 330 13.87 18.41 19.17
C SER A 330 13.74 17.56 17.91
N VAL A 331 13.54 18.20 16.74
CA VAL A 331 13.61 17.52 15.45
C VAL A 331 15.02 16.99 15.14
N ILE A 332 16.05 17.47 15.82
CA ILE A 332 17.45 17.01 15.67
C ILE A 332 17.62 15.53 16.03
N VAL A 333 16.73 14.94 16.83
CA VAL A 333 16.73 13.50 17.13
C VAL A 333 16.19 12.62 15.99
N TRP A 334 15.76 13.22 14.87
CA TRP A 334 15.23 12.51 13.70
C TRP A 334 16.14 11.38 13.16
N PRO A 335 17.50 11.53 13.02
CA PRO A 335 18.37 10.44 12.59
C PRO A 335 18.31 9.21 13.51
N VAL A 336 18.07 9.40 14.81
CA VAL A 336 17.89 8.29 15.77
C VAL A 336 16.59 7.54 15.48
N ALA A 337 15.50 8.25 15.22
CA ALA A 337 14.25 7.61 14.81
C ALA A 337 14.40 6.82 13.50
N LEU A 338 15.11 7.37 12.52
CA LEU A 338 15.41 6.64 11.27
C LEU A 338 16.27 5.40 11.54
N ALA A 339 17.26 5.47 12.42
CA ALA A 339 18.08 4.32 12.80
C ALA A 339 17.23 3.21 13.44
N ILE A 340 16.25 3.57 14.26
CA ILE A 340 15.28 2.62 14.85
C ILE A 340 14.43 1.97 13.73
N PHE A 341 13.91 2.76 12.79
CA PHE A 341 13.07 2.24 11.71
C PHE A 341 13.86 1.31 10.78
N VAL A 342 15.05 1.73 10.34
CA VAL A 342 15.88 0.90 9.45
C VAL A 342 16.42 -0.34 10.16
N GLY A 343 16.78 -0.25 11.44
CA GLY A 343 17.19 -1.41 12.26
C GLY A 343 16.05 -2.42 12.40
N SER A 344 14.83 -1.94 12.69
CA SER A 344 13.62 -2.78 12.77
C SER A 344 13.28 -3.40 11.41
N LEU A 345 13.40 -2.63 10.32
CA LEU A 345 13.22 -3.13 8.95
C LEU A 345 14.22 -4.23 8.63
N LEU A 346 15.49 -4.00 8.87
CA LEU A 346 16.58 -4.97 8.64
C LEU A 346 16.33 -6.26 9.42
N PHE A 347 16.00 -6.13 10.71
CA PHE A 347 15.66 -7.27 11.56
C PHE A 347 14.48 -8.06 10.99
N CYS A 348 13.38 -7.39 10.62
CA CYS A 348 12.21 -8.05 10.04
C CYS A 348 12.54 -8.73 8.71
N VAL A 349 13.32 -8.10 7.83
CA VAL A 349 13.73 -8.67 6.54
C VAL A 349 14.62 -9.89 6.74
N CYS A 350 15.64 -9.81 7.60
CA CYS A 350 16.54 -10.93 7.88
C CYS A 350 15.79 -12.12 8.48
N LEU A 351 14.89 -11.85 9.43
CA LEU A 351 14.09 -12.90 10.07
C LEU A 351 13.07 -13.50 9.08
N LEU A 352 12.45 -12.67 8.25
CA LEU A 352 11.55 -13.12 7.18
C LEU A 352 12.28 -14.04 6.20
N ASP A 353 13.48 -13.65 5.77
CA ASP A 353 14.33 -14.46 4.89
C ASP A 353 14.73 -15.79 5.55
N TYR A 354 15.14 -15.74 6.81
CA TYR A 354 15.49 -16.95 7.56
C TYR A 354 14.29 -17.93 7.64
N VAL A 355 13.12 -17.41 8.03
CA VAL A 355 11.89 -18.23 8.16
C VAL A 355 11.47 -18.81 6.82
N THR A 356 11.57 -18.02 5.72
CA THR A 356 11.14 -18.47 4.39
C THR A 356 12.17 -19.41 3.73
N ARG A 357 13.47 -19.19 3.89
CA ARG A 357 14.52 -20.10 3.39
C ARG A 357 14.50 -21.45 4.13
N LYS A 358 14.35 -21.44 5.45
CA LYS A 358 14.19 -22.66 6.23
C LYS A 358 12.97 -23.46 5.79
N LYS A 359 11.91 -22.79 5.35
CA LYS A 359 10.71 -23.39 4.77
C LYS A 359 10.99 -24.05 3.41
N LEU A 360 11.77 -23.41 2.55
CA LEU A 360 12.15 -23.94 1.23
C LEU A 360 13.12 -25.14 1.35
N ASN A 361 14.01 -25.11 2.33
CA ASN A 361 14.98 -26.19 2.56
C ASN A 361 14.40 -27.43 3.28
N ASN A 362 13.26 -27.29 3.93
CA ASN A 362 12.58 -28.41 4.59
C ASN A 362 11.31 -28.76 3.81
N ALA A 363 11.33 -29.83 3.01
CA ALA A 363 10.14 -30.41 2.36
C ALA A 363 8.97 -30.61 3.35
N PHE A 364 9.28 -30.95 4.62
CA PHE A 364 8.33 -31.01 5.74
C PHE A 364 7.61 -29.69 6.04
N ALA A 365 8.18 -28.53 5.75
CA ALA A 365 7.51 -27.26 6.03
C ALA A 365 6.56 -26.85 4.90
N ALA A 366 6.83 -27.22 3.65
CA ALA A 366 5.88 -27.09 2.56
C ALA A 366 4.66 -28.00 2.78
N GLU A 367 4.89 -29.24 3.21
CA GLU A 367 3.86 -30.21 3.59
C GLU A 367 3.00 -29.68 4.76
N ARG A 368 3.60 -29.14 5.81
CA ARG A 368 2.85 -28.50 6.91
C ARG A 368 2.00 -27.32 6.50
N ILE A 369 2.43 -26.53 5.51
CA ILE A 369 1.61 -25.40 5.03
C ILE A 369 0.44 -25.93 4.21
N MET A 370 0.67 -26.93 3.36
CA MET A 370 -0.43 -27.58 2.64
C MET A 370 -1.39 -28.27 3.61
N ASP A 371 -0.87 -28.92 4.66
CA ASP A 371 -1.70 -29.51 5.72
C ASP A 371 -2.51 -28.45 6.48
N VAL A 372 -1.90 -27.31 6.85
CA VAL A 372 -2.60 -26.22 7.49
C VAL A 372 -3.63 -25.60 6.54
N LEU A 373 -3.31 -25.44 5.27
CA LEU A 373 -4.26 -24.94 4.27
C LEU A 373 -5.41 -25.93 4.06
N GLN A 374 -5.15 -27.22 3.99
CA GLN A 374 -6.18 -28.25 3.89
C GLN A 374 -7.06 -28.30 5.16
N GLN A 375 -6.46 -28.24 6.35
CA GLN A 375 -7.22 -28.18 7.61
C GLN A 375 -8.07 -26.92 7.71
N VAL A 376 -7.58 -25.78 7.25
CA VAL A 376 -8.34 -24.53 7.23
C VAL A 376 -9.48 -24.60 6.21
N LYS A 377 -9.23 -25.15 5.01
CA LYS A 377 -10.30 -25.41 4.03
C LYS A 377 -11.37 -26.32 4.62
N ALA A 378 -10.97 -27.42 5.25
CA ALA A 378 -11.90 -28.38 5.89
C ALA A 378 -12.73 -27.73 7.02
N MET A 379 -12.09 -26.94 7.88
CA MET A 379 -12.80 -26.20 8.95
C MET A 379 -13.76 -25.12 8.40
N GLU A 380 -13.39 -24.42 7.33
CA GLU A 380 -14.29 -23.45 6.70
C GLU A 380 -15.49 -24.13 6.03
N GLU A 381 -15.27 -25.27 5.38
CA GLU A 381 -16.38 -26.06 4.81
C GLU A 381 -17.31 -26.63 5.91
N GLN A 382 -16.76 -27.15 7.00
CA GLN A 382 -17.56 -27.59 8.15
C GLN A 382 -18.38 -26.44 8.73
N ARG A 383 -17.80 -25.23 8.86
CA ARG A 383 -18.54 -24.04 9.32
C ARG A 383 -19.62 -23.61 8.33
N LYS A 384 -19.37 -23.71 7.02
CA LYS A 384 -20.40 -23.43 5.98
C LYS A 384 -21.54 -24.45 6.06
N ARG A 385 -21.24 -25.74 6.23
CA ARG A 385 -22.23 -26.82 6.43
C ARG A 385 -23.04 -26.59 7.71
N ALA A 386 -22.40 -26.35 8.82
CA ALA A 386 -23.06 -26.05 10.10
C ALA A 386 -23.94 -24.80 10.04
N ARG A 387 -23.50 -23.72 9.34
CA ARG A 387 -24.34 -22.53 9.12
C ARG A 387 -25.55 -22.83 8.22
N ARG A 388 -25.41 -23.65 7.18
CA ARG A 388 -26.52 -24.08 6.31
C ARG A 388 -27.52 -24.94 7.09
N GLU A 389 -27.03 -25.82 7.93
CA GLU A 389 -27.84 -26.70 8.80
C GLU A 389 -28.62 -25.92 9.87
N ARG A 390 -27.95 -24.98 10.57
CA ARG A 390 -28.64 -24.05 11.49
C ARG A 390 -29.69 -23.18 10.78
N ARG A 391 -29.46 -22.73 9.55
CA ARG A 391 -30.46 -22.01 8.75
C ARG A 391 -31.62 -22.90 8.34
N ARG A 392 -31.37 -24.18 7.98
CA ARG A 392 -32.42 -25.16 7.68
C ARG A 392 -33.28 -25.48 8.93
N LEU A 393 -32.64 -25.67 10.09
CA LEU A 393 -33.34 -25.92 11.35
C LEU A 393 -34.20 -24.72 11.77
N ARG A 394 -33.65 -23.50 11.69
CA ARG A 394 -34.45 -22.26 11.96
C ARG A 394 -35.63 -22.11 11.01
N ARG A 395 -35.48 -22.44 9.72
CA ARG A 395 -36.60 -22.43 8.75
C ARG A 395 -37.64 -23.49 9.08
N LYS A 396 -37.22 -24.71 9.47
CA LYS A 396 -38.15 -25.78 9.93
C LYS A 396 -38.90 -25.35 11.17
N GLN A 397 -38.21 -24.82 12.18
CA GLN A 397 -38.85 -24.32 13.40
C GLN A 397 -39.85 -23.17 13.15
N LYS A 398 -39.46 -22.24 12.24
CA LYS A 398 -40.35 -21.13 11.86
C LYS A 398 -41.60 -21.65 11.12
N ARG A 399 -41.45 -22.67 10.26
CA ARG A 399 -42.57 -23.32 9.56
C ARG A 399 -43.47 -24.11 10.48
N GLN A 400 -42.91 -24.80 11.49
CA GLN A 400 -43.70 -25.50 12.50
C GLN A 400 -44.46 -24.53 13.42
N LYS A 401 -43.84 -23.38 13.80
CA LYS A 401 -44.54 -22.34 14.54
C LYS A 401 -45.70 -21.72 13.77
N LEU A 402 -45.51 -21.47 12.45
CA LEU A 402 -46.56 -20.97 11.56
C LEU A 402 -47.71 -21.96 11.38
N LEU A 403 -47.42 -23.26 11.27
CA LEU A 403 -48.45 -24.31 11.16
C LEU A 403 -49.24 -24.46 12.47
N LYS A 404 -48.59 -24.35 13.65
CA LYS A 404 -49.27 -24.36 14.96
C LYS A 404 -50.12 -23.11 15.21
N SER A 405 -49.81 -21.96 14.60
CA SER A 405 -50.61 -20.73 14.71
C SER A 405 -51.78 -20.67 13.73
N ARG A 406 -51.78 -21.47 12.67
CA ARG A 406 -52.92 -21.56 11.70
C ARG A 406 -53.90 -22.68 12.02
N GLY A 407 -53.62 -23.53 13.00
CA GLY A 407 -54.50 -24.63 13.43
C GLY A 407 -55.22 -24.33 14.74
N ARG A 408 -55.23 -23.06 15.17
CA ARG A 408 -56.12 -22.49 16.20
C ARG A 408 -57.00 -21.43 15.52
#